data_6f1658b88ffa8aabb7bea82e0d117b37
#
_entry.id   6f1658b88ffa8aabb7bea82e0d117b37
#
_cell.length_a   1.000
_cell.length_b   1.000
_cell.length_c   1.000
_cell.angle_alpha   90.00
_cell.angle_beta   90.00
_cell.angle_gamma   90.00
#
_symmetry.space_group_name_H-M   'P 1'
#
loop_
_entity.id
_entity.type
_entity.pdbx_description
1 polymer ?
#
loop_
_entity_poly.entity_id
_entity_poly.type
_entity_poly.pdbx_seq_one_letter_code
_entity_poly.pdbx_strand_id
1 'polypeptide(L)'
;MDVEEYARKKIAEGVSEAAIEERLVSIIRSYKTVNPSYASAFARAVITEVKNTRGLSGDFFVSEPAGVKMGEFGVGSRGKGDFFAHRQIARIIGKSSAAVGVDEMDDGGAVRSGGEFIVCTVDGMHSRLSDFPFLAGFHVTRATLRDAMVMGARPVMLFSDIHVADDGDVAKIFDYTAGITTVGEAMNVPLVSGSTLRIGGDMVLGGRLTGCVGCVGVTGHLTARKSTQAGDVLLMTEGAGGGTIATAGIYSGFPEVVEQTINLNFLVTCETLMKSDAFLKVHAMTDVTNGGLRGDIYEMAETAQCRIVIDDTDVAGLVEPHVRTMLEKLKIDYLGVSLDALLIVAPPEDAGEICSIVRSAGVRIEQVGRVEKGKPEAVLISQGREQDFTPRFRESAYTPVKKVVDSDMRDFDEMKEGVLRASEAAIQKKERVLAKLRGKK
;
A
#
# COMPACT_ATOMS: atom_id res chain seq x y z
N MET A 1 2.24 21.05 8.53
CA MET A 1 1.77 22.14 7.64
C MET A 1 2.86 22.43 6.63
N ASP A 2 2.54 22.38 5.35
CA ASP A 2 3.45 22.75 4.26
C ASP A 2 3.36 24.27 4.03
N VAL A 3 4.44 24.99 4.38
CA VAL A 3 4.48 26.47 4.28
C VAL A 3 4.81 26.94 2.87
N GLU A 4 5.51 26.12 2.08
CA GLU A 4 5.75 26.40 0.67
C GLU A 4 4.44 26.36 -0.12
N GLU A 5 3.65 25.29 0.04
CA GLU A 5 2.35 25.16 -0.62
C GLU A 5 1.38 26.27 -0.20
N TYR A 6 1.39 26.67 1.07
CA TYR A 6 0.62 27.81 1.54
C TYR A 6 1.00 29.09 0.81
N ALA A 7 2.30 29.40 0.74
CA ALA A 7 2.79 30.61 0.07
C ALA A 7 2.46 30.58 -1.43
N ARG A 8 2.70 29.47 -2.10
CA ARG A 8 2.41 29.24 -3.53
C ARG A 8 0.95 29.55 -3.85
N LYS A 9 0.04 29.00 -3.06
CA LYS A 9 -1.40 29.22 -3.21
C LYS A 9 -1.78 30.69 -3.01
N LYS A 10 -1.29 31.34 -1.96
CA LYS A 10 -1.62 32.74 -1.64
C LYS A 10 -1.05 33.73 -2.65
N ILE A 11 0.14 33.48 -3.16
CA ILE A 11 0.72 34.25 -4.27
C ILE A 11 -0.12 34.08 -5.55
N ALA A 12 -0.60 32.89 -5.85
CA ALA A 12 -1.46 32.66 -7.00
C ALA A 12 -2.83 33.34 -6.87
N GLU A 13 -3.36 33.47 -5.66
CA GLU A 13 -4.58 34.22 -5.33
C GLU A 13 -4.39 35.76 -5.36
N GLY A 14 -3.16 36.26 -5.58
CA GLY A 14 -2.86 37.69 -5.63
C GLY A 14 -2.76 38.37 -4.26
N VAL A 15 -2.60 37.60 -3.18
CA VAL A 15 -2.41 38.16 -1.83
C VAL A 15 -1.05 38.86 -1.74
N SER A 16 -0.98 40.02 -1.06
CA SER A 16 0.26 40.79 -0.91
C SER A 16 1.33 40.01 -0.12
N GLU A 17 2.59 40.17 -0.49
CA GLU A 17 3.72 39.50 0.21
C GLU A 17 3.73 39.83 1.71
N ALA A 18 3.44 41.06 2.11
CA ALA A 18 3.38 41.45 3.52
C ALA A 18 2.32 40.66 4.30
N ALA A 19 1.13 40.46 3.74
CA ALA A 19 0.06 39.66 4.35
C ALA A 19 0.41 38.17 4.40
N ILE A 20 1.11 37.68 3.39
CA ILE A 20 1.62 36.28 3.37
C ILE A 20 2.69 36.11 4.44
N GLU A 21 3.67 37.02 4.54
CA GLU A 21 4.73 37.01 5.56
C GLU A 21 4.12 37.00 6.97
N GLU A 22 3.20 37.91 7.27
CA GLU A 22 2.53 37.98 8.58
C GLU A 22 1.85 36.64 8.94
N ARG A 23 1.15 36.07 8.01
CA ARG A 23 0.47 34.79 8.23
C ARG A 23 1.44 33.62 8.39
N LEU A 24 2.50 33.56 7.58
CA LEU A 24 3.55 32.55 7.71
C LEU A 24 4.27 32.66 9.05
N VAL A 25 4.60 33.85 9.52
CA VAL A 25 5.18 34.07 10.85
C VAL A 25 4.30 33.50 11.95
N SER A 26 2.99 33.74 11.88
CA SER A 26 2.01 33.15 12.80
C SER A 26 2.02 31.63 12.75
N ILE A 27 2.01 31.04 11.57
CA ILE A 27 2.04 29.59 11.37
C ILE A 27 3.35 29.00 11.91
N ILE A 28 4.50 29.55 11.52
CA ILE A 28 5.82 29.06 11.96
C ILE A 28 5.91 29.04 13.48
N ARG A 29 5.49 30.12 14.15
CA ARG A 29 5.51 30.21 15.61
C ARG A 29 4.50 29.34 16.33
N SER A 30 3.49 28.84 15.64
CA SER A 30 2.56 27.85 16.21
C SER A 30 3.13 26.42 16.24
N TYR A 31 4.14 26.14 15.44
CA TYR A 31 4.84 24.85 15.40
C TYR A 31 6.22 24.90 16.05
N LYS A 32 6.94 26.02 15.89
CA LYS A 32 8.33 26.18 16.35
C LYS A 32 8.42 27.18 17.51
N THR A 33 9.16 26.81 18.54
CA THR A 33 9.53 27.73 19.62
C THR A 33 10.70 28.59 19.18
N VAL A 34 10.42 29.63 18.40
CA VAL A 34 11.44 30.55 17.82
C VAL A 34 11.10 31.99 18.08
N ASN A 35 12.12 32.85 18.03
CA ASN A 35 11.92 34.30 18.17
C ASN A 35 11.26 34.89 16.89
N PRO A 36 10.62 36.09 17.02
CA PRO A 36 9.94 36.71 15.89
C PRO A 36 10.86 37.04 14.70
N SER A 37 12.10 37.41 14.94
CA SER A 37 13.06 37.80 13.86
C SER A 37 13.43 36.56 13.03
N TYR A 38 13.63 35.41 13.65
CA TYR A 38 13.83 34.14 12.94
C TYR A 38 12.59 33.75 12.10
N ALA A 39 11.39 33.81 12.70
CA ALA A 39 10.17 33.49 12.00
C ALA A 39 9.93 34.38 10.77
N SER A 40 10.21 35.68 10.87
CA SER A 40 10.13 36.63 9.75
C SER A 40 11.19 36.35 8.67
N ALA A 41 12.42 36.05 9.07
CA ALA A 41 13.46 35.67 8.12
C ALA A 41 13.11 34.38 7.37
N PHE A 42 12.61 33.37 8.08
CA PHE A 42 12.13 32.12 7.49
C PHE A 42 10.97 32.36 6.51
N ALA A 43 9.95 33.14 6.91
CA ALA A 43 8.80 33.44 6.06
C ALA A 43 9.21 34.14 4.75
N ARG A 44 10.13 35.12 4.82
CA ARG A 44 10.69 35.79 3.64
C ARG A 44 11.47 34.84 2.73
N ALA A 45 12.26 33.94 3.31
CA ALA A 45 12.97 32.92 2.54
C ALA A 45 11.98 32.02 1.77
N VAL A 46 10.94 31.52 2.43
CA VAL A 46 9.87 30.73 1.79
C VAL A 46 9.25 31.49 0.61
N ILE A 47 8.85 32.76 0.81
CA ILE A 47 8.28 33.58 -0.26
C ILE A 47 9.26 33.75 -1.42
N THR A 48 10.54 33.96 -1.12
CA THR A 48 11.58 34.13 -2.14
C THR A 48 11.75 32.87 -2.97
N GLU A 49 11.86 31.71 -2.32
CA GLU A 49 12.01 30.42 -3.01
C GLU A 49 10.79 30.09 -3.87
N VAL A 50 9.59 30.29 -3.35
CA VAL A 50 8.35 30.12 -4.13
C VAL A 50 8.32 31.04 -5.36
N LYS A 51 8.73 32.31 -5.23
CA LYS A 51 8.80 33.23 -6.37
C LYS A 51 9.80 32.78 -7.42
N ASN A 52 10.94 32.25 -7.01
CA ASN A 52 11.97 31.74 -7.92
C ASN A 52 11.51 30.51 -8.73
N THR A 53 10.50 29.79 -8.26
CA THR A 53 9.92 28.66 -8.99
C THR A 53 8.82 29.08 -9.98
N ARG A 54 8.41 30.35 -9.98
CA ARG A 54 7.35 30.84 -10.90
C ARG A 54 7.92 31.09 -12.30
N GLY A 55 7.09 30.76 -13.29
CA GLY A 55 7.46 30.98 -14.69
C GLY A 55 8.48 29.98 -15.26
N LEU A 56 8.86 28.96 -14.49
CA LEU A 56 9.65 27.87 -15.03
C LEU A 56 8.85 27.13 -16.09
N SER A 57 9.50 26.77 -17.19
CA SER A 57 8.89 26.11 -18.34
C SER A 57 9.74 24.97 -18.87
N GLY A 58 9.14 24.10 -19.66
CA GLY A 58 9.78 22.93 -20.25
C GLY A 58 9.59 21.64 -19.47
N ASP A 59 9.97 20.53 -20.08
CA ASP A 59 9.66 19.17 -19.62
C ASP A 59 10.11 18.84 -18.19
N PHE A 60 11.18 19.47 -17.70
CA PHE A 60 11.70 19.18 -16.36
C PHE A 60 11.01 19.96 -15.24
N PHE A 61 10.28 21.01 -15.55
CA PHE A 61 9.72 21.92 -14.55
C PHE A 61 8.20 21.90 -14.50
N VAL A 62 7.53 21.44 -15.54
CA VAL A 62 6.07 21.50 -15.66
C VAL A 62 5.49 20.09 -15.72
N SER A 63 4.45 19.85 -14.92
CA SER A 63 3.60 18.66 -15.01
C SER A 63 2.17 19.06 -15.39
N GLU A 64 1.51 18.23 -16.20
CA GLU A 64 0.08 18.42 -16.49
C GLU A 64 -0.74 18.01 -15.25
N PRO A 65 -1.54 18.92 -14.67
CA PRO A 65 -2.35 18.60 -13.51
C PRO A 65 -3.58 17.76 -13.93
N ALA A 66 -3.89 16.74 -13.15
CA ALA A 66 -5.11 15.97 -13.34
C ALA A 66 -6.37 16.74 -12.94
N GLY A 67 -6.24 17.79 -12.11
CA GLY A 67 -7.38 18.48 -11.50
C GLY A 67 -8.11 17.63 -10.45
N VAL A 68 -7.51 16.53 -10.02
CA VAL A 68 -8.04 15.57 -9.04
C VAL A 68 -6.99 15.30 -7.97
N LYS A 69 -7.39 15.33 -6.70
CA LYS A 69 -6.49 15.08 -5.58
C LYS A 69 -6.45 13.60 -5.21
N MET A 70 -5.36 13.15 -4.59
CA MET A 70 -5.17 11.77 -4.12
C MET A 70 -6.36 11.26 -3.30
N GLY A 71 -6.81 12.05 -2.31
CA GLY A 71 -7.95 11.69 -1.47
C GLY A 71 -9.28 11.65 -2.22
N GLU A 72 -9.50 12.58 -3.17
CA GLU A 72 -10.73 12.60 -4.00
C GLU A 72 -10.83 11.38 -4.91
N PHE A 73 -9.72 10.95 -5.49
CA PHE A 73 -9.66 9.79 -6.38
C PHE A 73 -9.56 8.45 -5.64
N GLY A 74 -9.40 8.49 -4.33
CA GLY A 74 -9.30 7.29 -3.50
C GLY A 74 -7.98 6.53 -3.62
N VAL A 75 -6.90 7.17 -4.09
CA VAL A 75 -5.58 6.54 -4.16
C VAL A 75 -5.10 6.18 -2.75
N GLY A 76 -4.63 4.92 -2.59
CA GLY A 76 -4.29 4.33 -1.30
C GLY A 76 -5.49 3.78 -0.51
N SER A 77 -6.69 3.71 -1.13
CA SER A 77 -7.89 3.12 -0.53
C SER A 77 -8.30 1.77 -1.16
N ARG A 78 -7.55 1.30 -2.16
CA ARG A 78 -7.74 0.03 -2.87
C ARG A 78 -9.15 -0.19 -3.42
N GLY A 79 -9.77 0.88 -3.94
CA GLY A 79 -11.02 0.82 -4.70
C GLY A 79 -10.79 1.16 -6.17
N LYS A 80 -11.86 1.36 -6.94
CA LYS A 80 -11.81 1.60 -8.40
C LYS A 80 -10.84 2.73 -8.81
N GLY A 81 -10.78 3.81 -8.02
CA GLY A 81 -9.88 4.93 -8.30
C GLY A 81 -8.41 4.56 -8.12
N ASP A 82 -8.10 3.80 -7.09
CA ASP A 82 -6.75 3.33 -6.80
C ASP A 82 -6.24 2.38 -7.89
N PHE A 83 -7.00 1.35 -8.22
CA PHE A 83 -6.67 0.43 -9.32
C PHE A 83 -6.50 1.16 -10.65
N PHE A 84 -7.34 2.16 -10.93
CA PHE A 84 -7.20 2.95 -12.13
C PHE A 84 -5.89 3.74 -12.16
N ALA A 85 -5.50 4.36 -11.04
CA ALA A 85 -4.23 5.10 -10.92
C ALA A 85 -3.02 4.17 -11.13
N HIS A 86 -3.02 2.99 -10.51
CA HIS A 86 -1.96 1.98 -10.68
C HIS A 86 -1.84 1.50 -12.12
N ARG A 87 -2.95 1.28 -12.83
CA ARG A 87 -2.91 0.96 -14.27
C ARG A 87 -2.31 2.10 -15.10
N GLN A 88 -2.51 3.38 -14.73
CA GLN A 88 -1.84 4.48 -15.41
C GLN A 88 -0.33 4.49 -15.10
N ILE A 89 0.09 4.18 -13.87
CA ILE A 89 1.51 4.01 -13.52
C ILE A 89 2.14 2.91 -14.39
N ALA A 90 1.49 1.76 -14.50
CA ALA A 90 1.94 0.67 -15.37
C ALA A 90 2.09 1.09 -16.84
N ARG A 91 1.14 1.87 -17.37
CA ARG A 91 1.25 2.44 -18.73
C ARG A 91 2.45 3.39 -18.90
N ILE A 92 2.74 4.22 -17.89
CA ILE A 92 3.91 5.12 -17.92
C ILE A 92 5.22 4.29 -17.90
N ILE A 93 5.28 3.23 -17.10
CA ILE A 93 6.43 2.33 -17.05
C ILE A 93 6.61 1.64 -18.41
N GLY A 94 5.54 1.12 -18.98
CA GLY A 94 5.53 0.39 -20.25
C GLY A 94 6.08 -1.04 -20.09
N LYS A 95 6.26 -1.72 -21.21
CA LYS A 95 6.79 -3.08 -21.23
C LYS A 95 8.22 -3.12 -20.72
N SER A 96 8.52 -4.04 -19.83
CA SER A 96 9.85 -4.32 -19.30
C SER A 96 10.26 -5.76 -19.59
N SER A 97 11.50 -6.12 -19.24
CA SER A 97 12.00 -7.51 -19.28
C SER A 97 11.71 -8.27 -17.99
N ALA A 98 10.88 -7.75 -17.10
CA ALA A 98 10.49 -8.41 -15.88
C ALA A 98 9.72 -9.71 -16.17
N ALA A 99 9.88 -10.71 -15.32
CA ALA A 99 9.09 -11.94 -15.34
C ALA A 99 7.69 -11.69 -14.76
N VAL A 100 7.61 -10.80 -13.75
CA VAL A 100 6.39 -10.21 -13.22
C VAL A 100 6.63 -8.71 -13.13
N GLY A 101 5.89 -7.93 -13.92
CA GLY A 101 6.01 -6.47 -14.02
C GLY A 101 4.87 -5.76 -13.30
N VAL A 102 4.97 -4.44 -13.23
CA VAL A 102 3.93 -3.58 -12.61
C VAL A 102 2.59 -3.66 -13.34
N ASP A 103 2.60 -4.01 -14.63
CA ASP A 103 1.41 -4.19 -15.44
C ASP A 103 0.59 -5.44 -15.06
N GLU A 104 1.18 -6.37 -14.32
CA GLU A 104 0.49 -7.56 -13.81
C GLU A 104 -0.23 -7.30 -12.48
N MET A 105 -0.01 -6.16 -11.83
CA MET A 105 -0.67 -5.75 -10.58
C MET A 105 -0.55 -6.81 -9.47
N ASP A 106 0.61 -7.46 -9.40
CA ASP A 106 0.92 -8.47 -8.38
C ASP A 106 1.54 -7.83 -7.12
N ASP A 107 1.70 -8.60 -6.06
CA ASP A 107 2.22 -8.14 -4.77
C ASP A 107 3.71 -7.77 -4.82
N GLY A 108 4.45 -8.29 -5.81
CA GLY A 108 5.85 -7.96 -6.03
C GLY A 108 6.28 -8.02 -7.48
N GLY A 109 7.38 -7.34 -7.80
CA GLY A 109 8.04 -7.43 -9.10
C GLY A 109 9.11 -8.52 -9.11
N ALA A 110 9.26 -9.24 -10.23
CA ALA A 110 10.25 -10.31 -10.37
C ALA A 110 11.06 -10.18 -11.65
N VAL A 111 12.39 -10.38 -11.54
CA VAL A 111 13.29 -10.47 -12.70
C VAL A 111 14.08 -11.79 -12.64
N ARG A 112 14.38 -12.37 -13.79
CA ARG A 112 15.20 -13.58 -13.86
C ARG A 112 16.68 -13.25 -13.68
N SER A 113 17.36 -14.00 -12.83
CA SER A 113 18.80 -13.94 -12.64
C SER A 113 19.37 -15.35 -12.55
N GLY A 114 20.11 -15.77 -13.59
CA GLY A 114 20.54 -17.16 -13.71
C GLY A 114 19.39 -18.15 -13.74
N GLY A 115 19.41 -19.15 -12.86
CA GLY A 115 18.37 -20.17 -12.72
C GLY A 115 17.20 -19.77 -11.80
N GLU A 116 17.28 -18.61 -11.14
CA GLU A 116 16.32 -18.16 -10.15
C GLU A 116 15.65 -16.83 -10.54
N PHE A 117 14.68 -16.43 -9.77
CA PHE A 117 14.07 -15.10 -9.82
C PHE A 117 14.50 -14.28 -8.59
N ILE A 118 14.82 -13.02 -8.84
CA ILE A 118 14.94 -12.00 -7.81
C ILE A 118 13.57 -11.32 -7.72
N VAL A 119 12.97 -11.35 -6.54
CA VAL A 119 11.71 -10.67 -6.22
C VAL A 119 12.02 -9.44 -5.40
N CYS A 120 11.39 -8.32 -5.74
CA CYS A 120 11.49 -7.07 -4.99
C CYS A 120 10.10 -6.57 -4.64
N THR A 121 9.93 -6.20 -3.37
CA THR A 121 8.70 -5.62 -2.84
C THR A 121 9.01 -4.34 -2.07
N VAL A 122 8.05 -3.45 -1.95
CA VAL A 122 8.16 -2.24 -1.13
C VAL A 122 6.79 -1.81 -0.64
N ASP A 123 6.66 -1.61 0.65
CA ASP A 123 5.47 -1.08 1.29
C ASP A 123 5.71 0.25 1.97
N GLY A 124 4.76 1.16 1.86
CA GLY A 124 4.71 2.39 2.63
C GLY A 124 4.12 2.15 4.02
N MET A 125 4.72 2.72 5.05
CA MET A 125 4.15 2.67 6.38
C MET A 125 2.75 3.31 6.42
N HIS A 126 1.89 2.81 7.28
CA HIS A 126 0.59 3.41 7.53
C HIS A 126 0.77 4.84 8.08
N SER A 127 0.51 5.86 7.29
CA SER A 127 0.78 7.27 7.61
C SER A 127 0.11 7.77 8.89
N ARG A 128 -0.98 7.12 9.32
CA ARG A 128 -1.66 7.40 10.59
C ARG A 128 -0.91 6.87 11.81
N LEU A 129 0.03 5.93 11.62
CA LEU A 129 0.90 5.41 12.69
C LEU A 129 2.15 6.26 12.91
N SER A 130 2.23 7.45 12.32
CA SER A 130 3.32 8.41 12.52
C SER A 130 3.61 8.74 14.00
N ASP A 131 2.62 8.66 14.88
CA ASP A 131 2.76 8.91 16.31
C ASP A 131 3.00 7.62 17.13
N PHE A 132 3.11 6.49 16.44
CA PHE A 132 3.39 5.16 16.97
C PHE A 132 4.50 4.50 16.12
N PRO A 133 5.74 5.04 16.13
CA PRO A 133 6.77 4.68 15.16
C PRO A 133 7.16 3.21 15.21
N PHE A 134 7.29 2.63 16.41
CA PHE A 134 7.59 1.20 16.55
C PHE A 134 6.53 0.33 15.85
N LEU A 135 5.26 0.61 16.11
CA LEU A 135 4.14 -0.11 15.50
C LEU A 135 4.13 0.07 13.98
N ALA A 136 4.44 1.28 13.50
CA ALA A 136 4.56 1.57 12.07
C ALA A 136 5.67 0.75 11.42
N GLY A 137 6.86 0.70 12.03
CA GLY A 137 8.00 -0.11 11.58
C GLY A 137 7.71 -1.60 11.59
N PHE A 138 7.07 -2.09 12.65
CA PHE A 138 6.67 -3.49 12.77
C PHE A 138 5.73 -3.92 11.63
N HIS A 139 4.64 -3.17 11.42
CA HIS A 139 3.64 -3.55 10.42
C HIS A 139 4.12 -3.41 8.98
N VAL A 140 4.89 -2.36 8.65
CA VAL A 140 5.37 -2.19 7.27
C VAL A 140 6.41 -3.24 6.91
N THR A 141 7.20 -3.69 7.89
CA THR A 141 8.16 -4.78 7.65
C THR A 141 7.45 -6.11 7.44
N ARG A 142 6.43 -6.40 8.25
CA ARG A 142 5.57 -7.57 8.01
C ARG A 142 4.95 -7.54 6.62
N ALA A 143 4.45 -6.39 6.20
CA ALA A 143 3.79 -6.22 4.91
C ALA A 143 4.76 -6.56 3.76
N THR A 144 5.92 -5.91 3.68
CA THR A 144 6.87 -6.16 2.59
C THR A 144 7.44 -7.58 2.57
N LEU A 145 7.65 -8.21 3.75
CA LEU A 145 8.06 -9.62 3.84
C LEU A 145 6.95 -10.55 3.33
N ARG A 146 5.71 -10.28 3.70
CA ARG A 146 4.53 -11.01 3.26
C ARG A 146 4.43 -10.98 1.74
N ASP A 147 4.54 -9.80 1.11
CA ASP A 147 4.48 -9.63 -0.33
C ASP A 147 5.58 -10.43 -1.06
N ALA A 148 6.80 -10.44 -0.51
CA ALA A 148 7.87 -11.28 -1.06
C ALA A 148 7.55 -12.78 -0.94
N MET A 149 6.98 -13.20 0.19
CA MET A 149 6.67 -14.61 0.44
C MET A 149 5.48 -15.11 -0.38
N VAL A 150 4.45 -14.28 -0.62
CA VAL A 150 3.33 -14.68 -1.49
C VAL A 150 3.72 -14.75 -2.96
N MET A 151 4.80 -14.07 -3.35
CA MET A 151 5.44 -14.28 -4.65
C MET A 151 6.27 -15.57 -4.71
N GLY A 152 6.28 -16.38 -3.65
CA GLY A 152 7.05 -17.60 -3.53
C GLY A 152 8.53 -17.38 -3.19
N ALA A 153 8.93 -16.17 -2.84
CA ALA A 153 10.33 -15.85 -2.63
C ALA A 153 10.72 -15.95 -1.15
N ARG A 154 11.89 -16.53 -0.89
CA ARG A 154 12.55 -16.48 0.41
C ARG A 154 13.21 -15.10 0.56
N PRO A 155 12.78 -14.28 1.52
CA PRO A 155 13.41 -13.01 1.83
C PRO A 155 14.90 -13.16 2.16
N VAL A 156 15.74 -12.24 1.67
CA VAL A 156 17.18 -12.26 1.92
C VAL A 156 17.70 -10.97 2.53
N MET A 157 17.05 -9.85 2.31
CA MET A 157 17.41 -8.57 2.93
C MET A 157 16.25 -7.58 2.91
N LEU A 158 16.31 -6.65 3.87
CA LEU A 158 15.44 -5.48 3.97
C LEU A 158 16.23 -4.20 3.70
N PHE A 159 15.53 -3.18 3.21
CA PHE A 159 16.01 -1.81 3.13
C PHE A 159 14.87 -0.86 3.51
N SER A 160 15.19 0.38 3.93
CA SER A 160 14.18 1.33 4.38
C SER A 160 14.49 2.75 3.95
N ASP A 161 13.46 3.54 3.73
CA ASP A 161 13.54 4.97 3.56
C ASP A 161 12.62 5.67 4.58
N ILE A 162 13.20 6.62 5.37
CA ILE A 162 12.54 7.25 6.51
C ILE A 162 12.57 8.76 6.34
N HIS A 163 11.41 9.38 6.42
CA HIS A 163 11.27 10.82 6.34
C HIS A 163 10.50 11.36 7.56
N VAL A 164 11.06 12.35 8.24
CA VAL A 164 10.42 13.03 9.37
C VAL A 164 10.27 14.51 9.04
N ALA A 165 9.15 15.12 9.37
CA ALA A 165 8.96 16.53 9.23
C ALA A 165 9.87 17.32 10.22
N ASP A 166 10.14 18.59 9.92
CA ASP A 166 11.22 19.36 10.52
C ASP A 166 11.17 19.51 12.06
N ASP A 167 9.97 19.47 12.65
CA ASP A 167 9.78 19.55 14.11
C ASP A 167 9.57 18.16 14.76
N GLY A 168 9.77 17.08 14.01
CA GLY A 168 9.68 15.72 14.54
C GLY A 168 10.84 15.38 15.46
N ASP A 169 10.54 14.70 16.56
CA ASP A 169 11.58 14.19 17.46
C ASP A 169 12.41 13.11 16.75
N VAL A 170 13.73 13.21 16.85
CA VAL A 170 14.68 12.25 16.26
C VAL A 170 14.44 10.83 16.80
N ALA A 171 13.92 10.67 18.02
CA ALA A 171 13.58 9.38 18.60
C ALA A 171 12.58 8.58 17.74
N LYS A 172 11.75 9.23 16.94
CA LYS A 172 10.85 8.54 15.99
C LYS A 172 11.60 7.66 15.01
N ILE A 173 12.79 8.07 14.57
CA ILE A 173 13.64 7.29 13.66
C ILE A 173 14.12 6.01 14.35
N PHE A 174 14.55 6.13 15.60
CA PHE A 174 15.06 5.00 16.36
C PHE A 174 13.96 3.99 16.67
N ASP A 175 12.81 4.46 17.11
CA ASP A 175 11.67 3.62 17.47
C ASP A 175 11.10 2.91 16.23
N TYR A 176 11.01 3.62 15.11
CA TYR A 176 10.62 3.03 13.81
C TYR A 176 11.60 1.95 13.36
N THR A 177 12.90 2.21 13.46
CA THR A 177 13.95 1.24 13.13
C THR A 177 13.90 0.03 14.05
N ALA A 178 13.64 0.22 15.35
CA ALA A 178 13.46 -0.87 16.30
C ALA A 178 12.26 -1.77 15.91
N GLY A 179 11.15 -1.18 15.45
CA GLY A 179 10.02 -1.94 14.93
C GLY A 179 10.38 -2.77 13.70
N ILE A 180 11.15 -2.20 12.76
CA ILE A 180 11.64 -2.92 11.57
C ILE A 180 12.52 -4.11 11.97
N THR A 181 13.53 -3.85 12.80
CA THR A 181 14.51 -4.87 13.17
C THR A 181 13.91 -5.97 14.04
N THR A 182 12.88 -5.66 14.82
CA THR A 182 12.15 -6.69 15.60
C THR A 182 11.58 -7.78 14.67
N VAL A 183 10.94 -7.40 13.58
CA VAL A 183 10.42 -8.37 12.60
C VAL A 183 11.56 -9.02 11.81
N GLY A 184 12.54 -8.21 11.39
CA GLY A 184 13.71 -8.70 10.65
C GLY A 184 14.48 -9.77 11.42
N GLU A 185 14.78 -9.55 12.69
CA GLU A 185 15.47 -10.51 13.56
C GLU A 185 14.63 -11.77 13.80
N ALA A 186 13.32 -11.62 14.06
CA ALA A 186 12.44 -12.75 14.26
C ALA A 186 12.32 -13.66 13.02
N MET A 187 12.47 -13.08 11.82
CA MET A 187 12.42 -13.80 10.55
C MET A 187 13.81 -14.10 9.95
N ASN A 188 14.89 -13.78 10.65
CA ASN A 188 16.25 -13.92 10.15
C ASN A 188 16.54 -13.16 8.84
N VAL A 189 15.95 -11.99 8.65
CA VAL A 189 16.15 -11.15 7.46
C VAL A 189 16.77 -9.82 7.87
N PRO A 190 18.05 -9.56 7.53
CA PRO A 190 18.74 -8.36 7.99
C PRO A 190 18.27 -7.09 7.28
N LEU A 191 18.16 -5.98 8.01
CA LEU A 191 18.09 -4.64 7.46
C LEU A 191 19.51 -4.21 7.07
N VAL A 192 19.78 -4.06 5.76
CA VAL A 192 21.15 -3.87 5.25
C VAL A 192 21.40 -2.47 4.70
N SER A 193 20.38 -1.71 4.40
CA SER A 193 20.50 -0.37 3.81
C SER A 193 19.32 0.51 4.15
N GLY A 194 19.53 1.83 4.12
CA GLY A 194 18.46 2.78 4.31
C GLY A 194 18.86 4.20 3.96
N SER A 195 17.85 5.07 3.91
CA SER A 195 17.97 6.51 3.77
C SER A 195 17.16 7.18 4.85
N THR A 196 17.61 8.35 5.31
CA THR A 196 16.91 9.15 6.32
C THR A 196 16.94 10.61 5.91
N LEU A 197 15.77 11.20 5.68
CA LEU A 197 15.60 12.55 5.17
C LEU A 197 14.53 13.31 5.96
N ARG A 198 14.39 14.59 5.67
CA ARG A 198 13.28 15.42 6.14
C ARG A 198 12.19 15.54 5.07
N ILE A 199 10.92 15.49 5.47
CA ILE A 199 9.80 15.68 4.55
C ILE A 199 9.84 17.13 4.03
N GLY A 200 9.98 17.30 2.70
CA GLY A 200 9.98 18.62 2.06
C GLY A 200 11.10 19.54 2.54
N GLY A 201 12.26 18.99 2.94
CA GLY A 201 13.33 19.75 3.54
C GLY A 201 12.86 20.46 4.81
N ASP A 202 13.01 21.76 4.88
CA ASP A 202 12.61 22.58 6.03
C ASP A 202 11.19 23.17 5.92
N MET A 203 10.46 22.85 4.83
CA MET A 203 9.20 23.50 4.47
C MET A 203 7.94 22.83 5.07
N VAL A 204 8.06 21.60 5.59
CA VAL A 204 6.94 20.89 6.22
C VAL A 204 7.06 20.91 7.72
N LEU A 205 6.28 21.80 8.36
CA LEU A 205 6.24 21.96 9.80
C LEU A 205 5.44 20.85 10.48
N GLY A 206 5.84 20.51 11.71
CA GLY A 206 5.21 19.48 12.54
C GLY A 206 6.05 18.21 12.67
N GLY A 207 5.52 17.20 13.36
CA GLY A 207 6.25 15.98 13.71
C GLY A 207 5.86 14.74 12.89
N ARG A 208 5.33 14.90 11.66
CA ARG A 208 4.91 13.77 10.83
C ARG A 208 6.10 12.91 10.43
N LEU A 209 5.98 11.60 10.66
CA LEU A 209 6.85 10.55 10.12
C LEU A 209 6.16 9.90 8.91
N THR A 210 6.91 9.62 7.87
CA THR A 210 6.54 8.71 6.77
C THR A 210 7.77 7.92 6.35
N GLY A 211 7.56 6.81 5.66
CA GLY A 211 8.67 5.97 5.19
C GLY A 211 8.15 4.73 4.52
N CYS A 212 9.07 3.92 4.06
CA CYS A 212 8.80 2.61 3.50
C CYS A 212 9.84 1.59 3.96
N VAL A 213 9.49 0.32 3.83
CA VAL A 213 10.42 -0.80 3.92
C VAL A 213 10.29 -1.62 2.66
N GLY A 214 11.41 -1.98 2.07
CA GLY A 214 11.47 -2.88 0.94
C GLY A 214 12.18 -4.18 1.31
N CYS A 215 11.86 -5.22 0.55
CA CYS A 215 12.44 -6.54 0.68
C CYS A 215 12.95 -7.02 -0.68
N VAL A 216 14.07 -7.73 -0.65
CA VAL A 216 14.53 -8.54 -1.77
C VAL A 216 14.48 -9.99 -1.36
N GLY A 217 13.89 -10.82 -2.20
CA GLY A 217 13.82 -12.27 -2.03
C GLY A 217 14.30 -13.01 -3.28
N VAL A 218 14.50 -14.31 -3.15
CA VAL A 218 14.90 -15.19 -4.25
C VAL A 218 14.02 -16.43 -4.28
N THR A 219 13.72 -16.91 -5.49
CA THR A 219 12.90 -18.11 -5.68
C THR A 219 13.21 -18.83 -6.99
N GLY A 220 13.08 -20.16 -6.99
CA GLY A 220 13.02 -20.96 -8.21
C GLY A 220 11.58 -21.19 -8.70
N HIS A 221 10.56 -20.87 -7.86
CA HIS A 221 9.13 -21.13 -8.14
C HIS A 221 8.30 -19.90 -7.78
N LEU A 222 7.79 -19.18 -8.78
CA LEU A 222 6.92 -18.02 -8.59
C LEU A 222 5.47 -18.47 -8.41
N THR A 223 4.82 -17.91 -7.39
CA THR A 223 3.39 -18.12 -7.08
C THR A 223 2.56 -16.87 -7.41
N ALA A 224 2.84 -16.29 -8.58
CA ALA A 224 2.21 -15.06 -9.05
C ALA A 224 0.72 -15.27 -9.39
N ARG A 225 -0.11 -14.24 -9.18
CA ARG A 225 -1.57 -14.26 -9.43
C ARG A 225 -1.95 -14.77 -10.82
N LYS A 226 -1.16 -14.45 -11.84
CA LYS A 226 -1.38 -14.92 -13.22
C LYS A 226 -1.32 -16.43 -13.40
N SER A 227 -0.76 -17.16 -12.45
CA SER A 227 -0.67 -18.64 -12.50
C SER A 227 -1.93 -19.35 -12.00
N THR A 228 -2.92 -18.62 -11.50
CA THR A 228 -4.25 -19.14 -11.11
C THR A 228 -4.94 -19.79 -12.31
N GLN A 229 -5.52 -20.98 -12.11
CA GLN A 229 -6.11 -21.80 -13.17
C GLN A 229 -7.57 -22.15 -12.86
N ALA A 230 -8.38 -22.24 -13.91
CA ALA A 230 -9.74 -22.73 -13.75
C ALA A 230 -9.75 -24.20 -13.30
N GLY A 231 -10.48 -24.49 -12.24
CA GLY A 231 -10.52 -25.77 -11.54
C GLY A 231 -9.80 -25.73 -10.19
N ASP A 232 -8.98 -24.72 -9.92
CA ASP A 232 -8.35 -24.53 -8.63
C ASP A 232 -9.35 -24.19 -7.53
N VAL A 233 -8.96 -24.47 -6.29
CA VAL A 233 -9.66 -24.01 -5.08
C VAL A 233 -8.89 -22.87 -4.44
N LEU A 234 -9.61 -22.01 -3.69
CA LEU A 234 -9.04 -20.96 -2.88
C LEU A 234 -9.10 -21.36 -1.40
N LEU A 235 -7.95 -21.35 -0.77
CA LEU A 235 -7.77 -21.59 0.65
C LEU A 235 -7.40 -20.25 1.32
N MET A 236 -8.02 -19.93 2.45
CA MET A 236 -7.73 -18.69 3.20
C MET A 236 -7.40 -19.02 4.64
N THR A 237 -6.34 -18.43 5.15
CA THR A 237 -6.00 -18.52 6.59
C THR A 237 -6.83 -17.56 7.41
N GLU A 238 -6.87 -17.80 8.73
CA GLU A 238 -7.32 -16.77 9.65
C GLU A 238 -6.40 -15.55 9.62
N GLY A 239 -6.98 -14.38 9.96
CA GLY A 239 -6.25 -13.12 10.00
C GLY A 239 -6.74 -12.20 11.10
N ALA A 240 -5.79 -11.47 11.70
CA ALA A 240 -6.02 -10.46 12.74
C ALA A 240 -5.80 -9.02 12.27
N GLY A 241 -5.49 -8.86 10.98
CA GLY A 241 -5.12 -7.58 10.41
C GLY A 241 -3.70 -7.13 10.73
N GLY A 242 -3.34 -6.00 10.16
CA GLY A 242 -2.05 -5.35 10.34
C GLY A 242 -2.20 -3.87 10.63
N GLY A 243 -1.39 -3.03 9.97
CA GLY A 243 -1.39 -1.58 10.18
C GLY A 243 -2.75 -0.90 10.00
N THR A 244 -3.61 -1.41 9.10
CA THR A 244 -4.97 -0.91 8.90
C THR A 244 -5.85 -1.15 10.12
N ILE A 245 -5.85 -2.37 10.66
CA ILE A 245 -6.64 -2.74 11.84
C ILE A 245 -6.09 -2.04 13.09
N ALA A 246 -4.77 -2.00 13.27
CA ALA A 246 -4.14 -1.25 14.34
C ALA A 246 -4.55 0.24 14.30
N THR A 247 -4.53 0.85 13.10
CA THR A 247 -5.00 2.23 12.90
C THR A 247 -6.48 2.39 13.24
N ALA A 248 -7.34 1.47 12.78
CA ALA A 248 -8.77 1.50 13.09
C ALA A 248 -9.02 1.42 14.60
N GLY A 249 -8.34 0.49 15.27
CA GLY A 249 -8.44 0.30 16.72
C GLY A 249 -8.04 1.55 17.49
N ILE A 250 -6.85 2.08 17.25
CA ILE A 250 -6.33 3.28 17.92
C ILE A 250 -7.27 4.47 17.75
N TYR A 251 -7.61 4.81 16.50
CA TYR A 251 -8.36 6.03 16.19
C TYR A 251 -9.88 5.91 16.38
N SER A 252 -10.38 4.73 16.71
CA SER A 252 -11.80 4.50 17.04
C SER A 252 -12.03 4.12 18.50
N GLY A 253 -10.98 4.10 19.33
CA GLY A 253 -11.10 3.85 20.77
C GLY A 253 -11.15 2.37 21.17
N PHE A 254 -10.51 1.49 20.37
CA PHE A 254 -10.36 0.05 20.63
C PHE A 254 -8.87 -0.35 20.66
N PRO A 255 -8.04 0.28 21.53
CA PRO A 255 -6.59 0.03 21.51
C PRO A 255 -6.23 -1.42 21.86
N GLU A 256 -7.07 -2.16 22.57
CA GLU A 256 -6.89 -3.58 22.92
C GLU A 256 -6.83 -4.49 21.67
N VAL A 257 -7.43 -4.07 20.57
CA VAL A 257 -7.38 -4.83 19.30
C VAL A 257 -5.99 -4.78 18.67
N VAL A 258 -5.18 -3.77 19.00
CA VAL A 258 -3.83 -3.64 18.44
C VAL A 258 -2.95 -4.84 18.80
N GLU A 259 -3.07 -5.39 20.01
CA GLU A 259 -2.31 -6.56 20.46
C GLU A 259 -2.53 -7.77 19.56
N GLN A 260 -3.74 -7.95 19.03
CA GLN A 260 -4.07 -9.06 18.13
C GLN A 260 -3.30 -8.94 16.80
N THR A 261 -2.94 -7.73 16.41
CA THR A 261 -2.20 -7.47 15.17
C THR A 261 -0.68 -7.71 15.30
N ILE A 262 -0.18 -7.85 16.55
CA ILE A 262 1.25 -8.06 16.84
C ILE A 262 1.57 -9.57 16.84
N ASN A 263 1.64 -10.14 15.65
CA ASN A 263 1.97 -11.55 15.45
C ASN A 263 2.74 -11.74 14.13
N LEU A 264 3.32 -12.90 13.93
CA LEU A 264 4.06 -13.31 12.73
C LEU A 264 3.40 -14.53 12.04
N ASN A 265 2.16 -14.86 12.38
CA ASN A 265 1.49 -16.08 11.93
C ASN A 265 1.49 -16.23 10.42
N PHE A 266 1.23 -15.13 9.68
CA PHE A 266 1.29 -15.13 8.22
C PHE A 266 2.67 -15.55 7.70
N LEU A 267 3.74 -14.91 8.18
CA LEU A 267 5.10 -15.14 7.72
C LEU A 267 5.57 -16.56 8.05
N VAL A 268 5.28 -17.02 9.27
CA VAL A 268 5.61 -18.39 9.73
C VAL A 268 4.85 -19.43 8.90
N THR A 269 3.59 -19.14 8.53
CA THR A 269 2.80 -20.01 7.67
C THR A 269 3.41 -20.11 6.27
N CYS A 270 3.75 -18.98 5.65
CA CYS A 270 4.43 -18.98 4.35
C CYS A 270 5.75 -19.74 4.41
N GLU A 271 6.57 -19.48 5.42
CA GLU A 271 7.86 -20.16 5.59
C GLU A 271 7.69 -21.68 5.75
N THR A 272 6.69 -22.13 6.52
CA THR A 272 6.38 -23.54 6.73
C THR A 272 5.93 -24.21 5.43
N LEU A 273 5.06 -23.55 4.67
CA LEU A 273 4.61 -24.04 3.38
C LEU A 273 5.75 -24.12 2.35
N MET A 274 6.57 -23.07 2.26
CA MET A 274 7.70 -22.98 1.31
C MET A 274 8.81 -24.02 1.61
N LYS A 275 8.89 -24.57 2.81
CA LYS A 275 9.82 -25.67 3.18
C LYS A 275 9.28 -27.05 2.83
N SER A 276 8.05 -27.17 2.37
CA SER A 276 7.40 -28.45 2.04
C SER A 276 7.39 -28.71 0.54
N ASP A 277 7.28 -29.98 0.15
CA ASP A 277 7.11 -30.37 -1.26
C ASP A 277 5.76 -29.90 -1.85
N ALA A 278 4.76 -29.70 -1.00
CA ALA A 278 3.45 -29.20 -1.42
C ALA A 278 3.51 -27.76 -1.95
N PHE A 279 4.54 -26.99 -1.60
CA PHE A 279 4.74 -25.66 -2.15
C PHE A 279 4.85 -25.63 -3.68
N LEU A 280 5.47 -26.64 -4.27
CA LEU A 280 5.61 -26.74 -5.73
C LEU A 280 4.29 -27.01 -6.47
N LYS A 281 3.23 -27.34 -5.71
CA LYS A 281 1.88 -27.58 -6.22
C LYS A 281 0.98 -26.34 -6.11
N VAL A 282 1.46 -25.30 -5.42
CA VAL A 282 0.75 -24.03 -5.28
C VAL A 282 0.88 -23.26 -6.60
N HIS A 283 -0.25 -22.88 -7.19
CA HIS A 283 -0.28 -22.09 -8.41
C HIS A 283 -0.09 -20.60 -8.13
N ALA A 284 -0.82 -20.05 -7.15
CA ALA A 284 -0.70 -18.65 -6.77
C ALA A 284 -0.89 -18.47 -5.27
N MET A 285 -0.31 -17.42 -4.73
CA MET A 285 -0.58 -16.90 -3.40
C MET A 285 -0.78 -15.39 -3.48
N THR A 286 -1.55 -14.85 -2.56
CA THR A 286 -1.67 -13.41 -2.32
C THR A 286 -2.08 -13.17 -0.88
N ASP A 287 -1.95 -11.96 -0.43
CA ASP A 287 -2.41 -11.55 0.88
C ASP A 287 -3.77 -10.83 0.82
N VAL A 288 -4.53 -10.88 1.90
CA VAL A 288 -5.77 -10.11 2.06
C VAL A 288 -5.45 -8.81 2.78
N THR A 289 -5.17 -7.77 1.99
CA THR A 289 -4.70 -6.47 2.49
C THR A 289 -5.70 -5.33 2.27
N ASN A 290 -5.18 -4.14 2.05
CA ASN A 290 -6.00 -2.94 1.86
C ASN A 290 -6.89 -3.11 0.63
N GLY A 291 -8.18 -2.99 0.79
CA GLY A 291 -9.19 -3.37 -0.21
C GLY A 291 -9.88 -4.67 0.14
N GLY A 292 -9.28 -5.43 1.07
CA GLY A 292 -9.81 -6.68 1.61
C GLY A 292 -9.91 -7.78 0.56
N LEU A 293 -10.52 -8.87 0.95
CA LEU A 293 -10.75 -10.02 0.07
C LEU A 293 -11.39 -9.61 -1.27
N ARG A 294 -12.28 -8.61 -1.24
CA ARG A 294 -12.94 -8.10 -2.46
C ARG A 294 -11.94 -7.53 -3.45
N GLY A 295 -10.99 -6.73 -3.00
CA GLY A 295 -9.96 -6.13 -3.85
C GLY A 295 -9.02 -7.17 -4.43
N ASP A 296 -8.50 -8.05 -3.58
CA ASP A 296 -7.48 -9.02 -3.97
C ASP A 296 -8.03 -10.10 -4.91
N ILE A 297 -9.27 -10.58 -4.68
CA ILE A 297 -9.95 -11.50 -5.59
C ILE A 297 -10.28 -10.86 -6.94
N TYR A 298 -10.65 -9.58 -6.95
CA TYR A 298 -10.89 -8.86 -8.19
C TYR A 298 -9.61 -8.71 -9.02
N GLU A 299 -8.49 -8.31 -8.40
CA GLU A 299 -7.20 -8.21 -9.08
C GLU A 299 -6.72 -9.57 -9.61
N MET A 300 -6.87 -10.62 -8.80
CA MET A 300 -6.52 -11.98 -9.21
C MET A 300 -7.35 -12.43 -10.41
N ALA A 301 -8.67 -12.20 -10.40
CA ALA A 301 -9.56 -12.55 -11.52
C ALA A 301 -9.19 -11.81 -12.81
N GLU A 302 -8.90 -10.51 -12.70
CA GLU A 302 -8.45 -9.66 -13.82
C GLU A 302 -7.08 -10.11 -14.36
N THR A 303 -6.13 -10.43 -13.47
CA THR A 303 -4.77 -10.83 -13.86
C THR A 303 -4.74 -12.22 -14.49
N ALA A 304 -5.45 -13.18 -13.89
CA ALA A 304 -5.50 -14.56 -14.37
C ALA A 304 -6.53 -14.79 -15.48
N GLN A 305 -7.34 -13.78 -15.83
CA GLN A 305 -8.38 -13.86 -16.85
C GLN A 305 -9.38 -15.01 -16.59
N CYS A 306 -9.85 -15.13 -15.35
CA CYS A 306 -10.74 -16.19 -14.90
C CYS A 306 -11.89 -15.63 -14.04
N ARG A 307 -12.90 -16.46 -13.80
CA ARG A 307 -13.98 -16.20 -12.85
C ARG A 307 -13.61 -16.78 -11.50
N ILE A 308 -13.67 -15.97 -10.43
CA ILE A 308 -13.40 -16.43 -9.06
C ILE A 308 -14.67 -16.28 -8.22
N VAL A 309 -15.05 -17.37 -7.57
CA VAL A 309 -16.25 -17.45 -6.73
C VAL A 309 -15.84 -17.68 -5.29
N ILE A 310 -16.22 -16.77 -4.40
CA ILE A 310 -15.99 -16.84 -2.95
C ILE A 310 -17.30 -17.18 -2.25
N ASP A 311 -17.25 -18.05 -1.25
CA ASP A 311 -18.36 -18.35 -0.34
C ASP A 311 -18.13 -17.61 0.99
N ASP A 312 -19.04 -16.70 1.35
CA ASP A 312 -18.92 -15.88 2.56
C ASP A 312 -19.11 -16.68 3.87
N THR A 313 -19.67 -17.87 3.77
CA THR A 313 -20.03 -18.70 4.95
C THR A 313 -18.81 -18.95 5.85
N ASP A 314 -17.66 -19.25 5.27
CA ASP A 314 -16.45 -19.64 5.96
C ASP A 314 -15.53 -18.44 6.25
N VAL A 315 -15.58 -17.38 5.43
CA VAL A 315 -14.69 -16.20 5.55
C VAL A 315 -14.87 -15.49 6.89
N ALA A 316 -16.11 -15.28 7.33
CA ALA A 316 -16.40 -14.60 8.59
C ALA A 316 -15.80 -15.30 9.82
N GLY A 317 -15.69 -16.63 9.77
CA GLY A 317 -15.08 -17.46 10.81
C GLY A 317 -13.56 -17.34 10.90
N LEU A 318 -12.91 -16.88 9.84
CA LEU A 318 -11.46 -16.70 9.76
C LEU A 318 -10.99 -15.29 10.22
N VAL A 319 -11.90 -14.37 10.46
CA VAL A 319 -11.56 -13.08 11.06
C VAL A 319 -11.36 -13.26 12.57
N GLU A 320 -10.24 -12.74 13.09
CA GLU A 320 -9.95 -12.77 14.53
C GLU A 320 -11.13 -12.20 15.33
N PRO A 321 -11.62 -12.85 16.41
CA PRO A 321 -12.87 -12.50 17.08
C PRO A 321 -12.94 -11.08 17.62
N HIS A 322 -11.87 -10.54 18.22
CA HIS A 322 -11.84 -9.17 18.75
C HIS A 322 -11.85 -8.15 17.60
N VAL A 323 -11.09 -8.42 16.53
CA VAL A 323 -11.09 -7.61 15.31
C VAL A 323 -12.48 -7.60 14.69
N ARG A 324 -13.10 -8.75 14.53
CA ARG A 324 -14.47 -8.88 14.01
C ARG A 324 -15.48 -8.09 14.83
N THR A 325 -15.43 -8.23 16.16
CA THR A 325 -16.31 -7.48 17.08
C THR A 325 -16.14 -5.96 16.92
N MET A 326 -14.90 -5.47 16.79
CA MET A 326 -14.62 -4.06 16.51
C MET A 326 -15.20 -3.63 15.16
N LEU A 327 -14.94 -4.39 14.09
CA LEU A 327 -15.44 -4.06 12.76
C LEU A 327 -16.97 -3.98 12.72
N GLU A 328 -17.66 -4.93 13.36
CA GLU A 328 -19.13 -4.92 13.49
C GLU A 328 -19.65 -3.67 14.22
N LYS A 329 -19.04 -3.31 15.38
CA LYS A 329 -19.40 -2.09 16.13
C LYS A 329 -19.16 -0.82 15.32
N LEU A 330 -18.10 -0.78 14.54
CA LEU A 330 -17.74 0.37 13.70
C LEU A 330 -18.48 0.38 12.35
N LYS A 331 -19.25 -0.67 12.04
CA LYS A 331 -19.92 -0.87 10.75
C LYS A 331 -18.92 -0.83 9.58
N ILE A 332 -17.81 -1.49 9.75
CA ILE A 332 -16.78 -1.67 8.71
C ILE A 332 -16.97 -3.06 8.12
N ASP A 333 -17.06 -3.12 6.81
CA ASP A 333 -17.17 -4.37 6.04
C ASP A 333 -15.83 -5.12 6.07
N TYR A 334 -15.79 -6.30 6.73
CA TYR A 334 -14.57 -7.11 6.80
C TYR A 334 -14.10 -7.64 5.46
N LEU A 335 -14.99 -7.75 4.47
CA LEU A 335 -14.65 -8.17 3.10
C LEU A 335 -13.88 -7.11 2.31
N GLY A 336 -13.90 -5.84 2.77
CA GLY A 336 -13.21 -4.72 2.12
C GLY A 336 -12.05 -4.13 2.94
N VAL A 337 -11.62 -4.77 4.03
CA VAL A 337 -10.54 -4.27 4.90
C VAL A 337 -9.41 -5.29 5.01
N SER A 338 -8.19 -4.82 5.26
CA SER A 338 -7.02 -5.69 5.44
C SER A 338 -7.21 -6.63 6.63
N LEU A 339 -7.32 -7.92 6.34
CA LEU A 339 -7.40 -8.99 7.34
C LEU A 339 -6.02 -9.58 7.66
N ASP A 340 -5.02 -9.33 6.82
CA ASP A 340 -3.69 -9.93 6.94
C ASP A 340 -3.76 -11.47 6.91
N ALA A 341 -4.60 -12.00 6.06
CA ALA A 341 -4.80 -13.42 5.84
C ALA A 341 -4.11 -13.85 4.55
N LEU A 342 -3.58 -15.07 4.51
CA LEU A 342 -2.96 -15.65 3.33
C LEU A 342 -4.03 -16.35 2.48
N LEU A 343 -4.08 -16.02 1.19
CA LEU A 343 -4.82 -16.74 0.16
C LEU A 343 -3.87 -17.65 -0.61
N ILE A 344 -4.26 -18.92 -0.77
CA ILE A 344 -3.52 -19.93 -1.52
C ILE A 344 -4.45 -20.49 -2.61
N VAL A 345 -3.95 -20.55 -3.82
CA VAL A 345 -4.65 -21.13 -4.97
C VAL A 345 -3.92 -22.40 -5.41
N ALA A 346 -4.61 -23.51 -5.43
CA ALA A 346 -4.01 -24.81 -5.73
C ALA A 346 -5.06 -25.76 -6.33
N PRO A 347 -4.62 -26.88 -6.97
CA PRO A 347 -5.50 -27.96 -7.39
C PRO A 347 -6.29 -28.56 -6.21
N PRO A 348 -7.56 -28.94 -6.40
CA PRO A 348 -8.39 -29.50 -5.32
C PRO A 348 -7.80 -30.77 -4.67
N GLU A 349 -7.08 -31.59 -5.44
CA GLU A 349 -6.41 -32.80 -4.95
C GLU A 349 -5.28 -32.52 -3.96
N ASP A 350 -4.64 -31.33 -4.02
CA ASP A 350 -3.53 -30.94 -3.17
C ASP A 350 -3.97 -30.10 -1.97
N ALA A 351 -5.21 -29.60 -1.96
CA ALA A 351 -5.76 -28.72 -0.93
C ALA A 351 -5.68 -29.32 0.48
N GLY A 352 -5.94 -30.62 0.62
CA GLY A 352 -5.90 -31.31 1.91
C GLY A 352 -4.50 -31.36 2.52
N GLU A 353 -3.46 -31.59 1.71
CA GLU A 353 -2.07 -31.58 2.14
C GLU A 353 -1.63 -30.17 2.55
N ILE A 354 -1.94 -29.16 1.72
CA ILE A 354 -1.63 -27.74 2.00
C ILE A 354 -2.29 -27.32 3.31
N CYS A 355 -3.58 -27.61 3.51
CA CYS A 355 -4.28 -27.29 4.75
C CYS A 355 -3.64 -27.97 5.97
N SER A 356 -3.20 -29.20 5.85
CA SER A 356 -2.51 -29.91 6.94
C SER A 356 -1.19 -29.23 7.31
N ILE A 357 -0.40 -28.81 6.33
CA ILE A 357 0.87 -28.10 6.54
C ILE A 357 0.62 -26.75 7.22
N VAL A 358 -0.34 -25.94 6.74
CA VAL A 358 -0.68 -24.65 7.35
C VAL A 358 -1.16 -24.83 8.80
N ARG A 359 -2.01 -25.82 9.06
CA ARG A 359 -2.48 -26.14 10.41
C ARG A 359 -1.34 -26.59 11.34
N SER A 360 -0.30 -27.22 10.81
CA SER A 360 0.89 -27.57 11.59
C SER A 360 1.68 -26.35 12.08
N ALA A 361 1.55 -25.21 11.40
CA ALA A 361 2.08 -23.92 11.86
C ALA A 361 1.19 -23.23 12.94
N GLY A 362 0.12 -23.89 13.38
CA GLY A 362 -0.80 -23.37 14.40
C GLY A 362 -1.84 -22.38 13.87
N VAL A 363 -2.03 -22.29 12.55
CA VAL A 363 -2.93 -21.33 11.89
C VAL A 363 -4.14 -22.07 11.30
N ARG A 364 -5.33 -21.54 11.53
CA ARG A 364 -6.55 -22.06 10.90
C ARG A 364 -6.58 -21.69 9.41
N ILE A 365 -7.07 -22.61 8.60
CA ILE A 365 -7.23 -22.43 7.16
C ILE A 365 -8.46 -23.20 6.69
N GLU A 366 -9.26 -22.58 5.82
CA GLU A 366 -10.43 -23.19 5.21
C GLU A 366 -10.47 -22.90 3.71
N GLN A 367 -11.19 -23.76 2.98
CA GLN A 367 -11.50 -23.49 1.58
C GLN A 367 -12.63 -22.46 1.52
N VAL A 368 -12.35 -21.30 0.92
CA VAL A 368 -13.30 -20.19 0.84
C VAL A 368 -13.84 -19.93 -0.56
N GLY A 369 -13.34 -20.67 -1.56
CA GLY A 369 -13.78 -20.44 -2.93
C GLY A 369 -13.19 -21.39 -3.95
N ARG A 370 -13.46 -21.07 -5.22
CA ARG A 370 -13.00 -21.83 -6.38
C ARG A 370 -12.80 -20.93 -7.60
N VAL A 371 -11.99 -21.40 -8.53
CA VAL A 371 -11.73 -20.76 -9.81
C VAL A 371 -12.50 -21.45 -10.91
N GLU A 372 -13.27 -20.70 -11.67
CA GLU A 372 -14.10 -21.21 -12.76
C GLU A 372 -13.63 -20.64 -14.11
N LYS A 373 -13.94 -21.37 -15.19
CA LYS A 373 -13.82 -20.82 -16.55
C LYS A 373 -14.89 -19.74 -16.74
N GLY A 374 -14.50 -18.57 -17.24
CA GLY A 374 -15.44 -17.49 -17.47
C GLY A 374 -14.74 -16.20 -17.87
N LYS A 375 -15.52 -15.14 -17.95
CA LYS A 375 -14.97 -13.78 -18.06
C LYS A 375 -14.27 -13.42 -16.76
N PRO A 376 -13.27 -12.52 -16.78
CA PRO A 376 -12.67 -11.99 -15.57
C PRO A 376 -13.73 -11.33 -14.69
N GLU A 377 -14.06 -11.97 -13.56
CA GLU A 377 -15.01 -11.44 -12.60
C GLU A 377 -14.81 -12.06 -11.21
N ALA A 378 -15.08 -11.29 -10.18
CA ALA A 378 -15.15 -11.73 -8.80
C ALA A 378 -16.62 -11.81 -8.37
N VAL A 379 -17.00 -12.96 -7.79
CA VAL A 379 -18.38 -13.24 -7.36
C VAL A 379 -18.39 -13.70 -5.91
N LEU A 380 -19.31 -13.18 -5.13
CA LEU A 380 -19.57 -13.61 -3.75
C LEU A 380 -20.86 -14.44 -3.69
N ILE A 381 -20.78 -15.61 -3.10
CA ILE A 381 -21.98 -16.35 -2.67
C ILE A 381 -22.26 -15.94 -1.23
N SER A 382 -23.37 -15.25 -1.02
CA SER A 382 -23.84 -14.90 0.32
C SER A 382 -25.30 -15.32 0.47
N GLN A 383 -25.60 -16.04 1.53
CA GLN A 383 -26.94 -16.62 1.78
C GLN A 383 -27.46 -17.46 0.59
N GLY A 384 -26.58 -18.20 -0.09
CA GLY A 384 -26.89 -19.05 -1.24
C GLY A 384 -27.20 -18.30 -2.54
N ARG A 385 -26.88 -17.00 -2.63
CA ARG A 385 -27.09 -16.18 -3.84
C ARG A 385 -25.79 -15.57 -4.31
N GLU A 386 -25.60 -15.60 -5.61
CA GLU A 386 -24.48 -14.89 -6.25
C GLU A 386 -24.70 -13.37 -6.20
N GLN A 387 -23.66 -12.65 -5.86
CA GLN A 387 -23.58 -11.19 -5.80
C GLN A 387 -22.30 -10.72 -6.49
N ASP A 388 -22.34 -9.55 -7.11
CA ASP A 388 -21.17 -8.88 -7.65
C ASP A 388 -20.17 -8.56 -6.52
N PHE A 389 -18.92 -8.99 -6.68
CA PHE A 389 -17.84 -8.78 -5.73
C PHE A 389 -16.81 -7.77 -6.23
N THR A 390 -17.21 -6.91 -7.16
CA THR A 390 -16.37 -5.81 -7.66
C THR A 390 -16.07 -4.79 -6.56
N PRO A 391 -14.82 -4.29 -6.47
CA PRO A 391 -14.45 -3.25 -5.51
C PRO A 391 -15.32 -2.00 -5.64
N ARG A 392 -15.66 -1.41 -4.50
CA ARG A 392 -16.32 -0.11 -4.43
C ARG A 392 -15.38 0.99 -4.92
N PHE A 393 -15.88 2.19 -5.09
CA PHE A 393 -15.03 3.35 -5.44
C PHE A 393 -13.89 3.53 -4.42
N ARG A 394 -14.22 3.43 -3.13
CA ARG A 394 -13.26 3.33 -2.02
C ARG A 394 -13.66 2.16 -1.14
N GLU A 395 -12.68 1.35 -0.74
CA GLU A 395 -12.90 0.33 0.26
C GLU A 395 -12.59 0.89 1.65
N SER A 396 -13.37 0.48 2.62
CA SER A 396 -13.20 0.64 4.06
C SER A 396 -12.75 2.01 4.58
N ALA A 397 -13.72 2.86 4.85
CA ALA A 397 -13.53 4.05 5.67
C ALA A 397 -13.36 3.64 7.16
N TYR A 398 -12.18 3.20 7.53
CA TYR A 398 -11.88 2.61 8.84
C TYR A 398 -11.48 3.63 9.93
N THR A 399 -11.50 4.94 9.65
CA THR A 399 -11.32 5.98 10.67
C THR A 399 -12.41 7.05 10.55
N PRO A 400 -12.72 7.79 11.64
CA PRO A 400 -13.70 8.88 11.58
C PRO A 400 -13.41 9.91 10.48
N VAL A 401 -12.14 10.30 10.28
CA VAL A 401 -11.75 11.23 9.21
C VAL A 401 -11.99 10.64 7.82
N LYS A 402 -11.66 9.36 7.61
CA LYS A 402 -11.92 8.70 6.31
C LYS A 402 -13.41 8.63 6.00
N LYS A 403 -14.27 8.41 7.00
CA LYS A 403 -15.73 8.43 6.81
C LYS A 403 -16.25 9.78 6.32
N VAL A 404 -15.67 10.88 6.83
CA VAL A 404 -16.01 12.24 6.35
C VAL A 404 -15.52 12.45 4.92
N VAL A 405 -14.28 12.06 4.60
CA VAL A 405 -13.73 12.18 3.25
C VAL A 405 -14.54 11.37 2.23
N ASP A 406 -15.04 10.20 2.61
CA ASP A 406 -15.85 9.34 1.73
C ASP A 406 -17.27 9.84 1.51
N SER A 407 -17.77 10.78 2.33
CA SER A 407 -19.11 11.32 2.19
C SER A 407 -19.24 12.38 1.09
N ASP A 408 -18.11 12.95 0.62
CA ASP A 408 -18.06 13.98 -0.43
C ASP A 408 -17.30 13.43 -1.64
N MET A 409 -18.03 12.80 -2.56
CA MET A 409 -17.45 12.18 -3.75
C MET A 409 -17.87 12.93 -5.01
N ARG A 410 -16.88 13.31 -5.83
CA ARG A 410 -17.08 13.74 -7.21
C ARG A 410 -17.41 12.56 -8.12
N ASP A 411 -17.98 12.84 -9.28
CA ASP A 411 -18.23 11.82 -10.30
C ASP A 411 -16.91 11.14 -10.72
N PHE A 412 -16.92 9.80 -10.72
CA PHE A 412 -15.71 9.02 -11.00
C PHE A 412 -15.25 9.16 -12.45
N ASP A 413 -16.17 9.19 -13.41
CA ASP A 413 -15.82 9.24 -14.83
C ASP A 413 -15.26 10.62 -15.20
N GLU A 414 -15.78 11.71 -14.61
CA GLU A 414 -15.20 13.05 -14.75
C GLU A 414 -13.76 13.10 -14.20
N MET A 415 -13.54 12.55 -13.02
CA MET A 415 -12.19 12.50 -12.42
C MET A 415 -11.23 11.66 -13.25
N LYS A 416 -11.68 10.51 -13.76
CA LYS A 416 -10.92 9.59 -14.59
C LYS A 416 -10.37 10.26 -15.86
N GLU A 417 -11.15 11.13 -16.52
CA GLU A 417 -10.67 11.87 -17.69
C GLU A 417 -9.47 12.76 -17.36
N GLY A 418 -9.51 13.45 -16.21
CA GLY A 418 -8.38 14.25 -15.74
C GLY A 418 -7.12 13.43 -15.49
N VAL A 419 -7.27 12.28 -14.86
CA VAL A 419 -6.16 11.35 -14.60
C VAL A 419 -5.58 10.79 -15.90
N LEU A 420 -6.44 10.47 -16.89
CA LEU A 420 -5.99 10.02 -18.22
C LEU A 420 -5.16 11.09 -18.93
N ARG A 421 -5.63 12.34 -18.97
CA ARG A 421 -4.86 13.44 -19.59
C ARG A 421 -3.49 13.61 -18.95
N ALA A 422 -3.44 13.62 -17.62
CA ALA A 422 -2.19 13.77 -16.89
C ALA A 422 -1.21 12.61 -17.13
N SER A 423 -1.71 11.37 -17.16
CA SER A 423 -0.88 10.19 -17.43
C SER A 423 -0.35 10.18 -18.86
N GLU A 424 -1.16 10.55 -19.84
CA GLU A 424 -0.75 10.65 -21.25
C GLU A 424 0.33 11.73 -21.44
N ALA A 425 0.16 12.90 -20.82
CA ALA A 425 1.16 13.96 -20.84
C ALA A 425 2.50 13.50 -20.21
N ALA A 426 2.44 12.69 -19.15
CA ALA A 426 3.65 12.11 -18.54
C ALA A 426 4.35 11.12 -19.48
N ILE A 427 3.60 10.28 -20.20
CA ILE A 427 4.14 9.36 -21.20
C ILE A 427 4.83 10.14 -22.31
N GLN A 428 4.17 11.13 -22.90
CA GLN A 428 4.73 11.97 -23.97
C GLN A 428 5.99 12.71 -23.51
N LYS A 429 5.99 13.24 -22.27
CA LYS A 429 7.18 13.85 -21.67
C LYS A 429 8.34 12.87 -21.59
N LYS A 430 8.10 11.66 -21.05
CA LYS A 430 9.09 10.58 -20.99
C LYS A 430 9.70 10.30 -22.36
N GLU A 431 8.87 10.18 -23.41
CA GLU A 431 9.31 9.91 -24.76
C GLU A 431 10.17 11.05 -25.35
N ARG A 432 9.75 12.31 -25.18
CA ARG A 432 10.55 13.48 -25.60
C ARG A 432 11.91 13.51 -24.91
N VAL A 433 11.95 13.29 -23.60
CA VAL A 433 13.22 13.27 -22.84
C VAL A 433 14.11 12.11 -23.28
N LEU A 434 13.56 10.91 -23.47
CA LEU A 434 14.30 9.77 -23.97
C LEU A 434 14.89 10.01 -25.37
N ALA A 435 14.11 10.60 -26.29
CA ALA A 435 14.59 10.96 -27.61
C ALA A 435 15.76 11.94 -27.52
N LYS A 436 15.65 12.96 -26.65
CA LYS A 436 16.72 13.93 -26.41
C LYS A 436 18.01 13.27 -25.84
N LEU A 437 17.87 12.31 -24.95
CA LEU A 437 19.02 11.58 -24.37
C LEU A 437 19.67 10.66 -25.38
N ARG A 438 18.90 9.99 -26.24
CA ARG A 438 19.39 9.09 -27.30
C ARG A 438 20.01 9.86 -28.47
N GLY A 439 19.52 11.05 -28.81
CA GLY A 439 20.05 11.91 -29.85
C GLY A 439 21.37 12.63 -29.49
N LYS A 440 21.80 12.55 -28.22
CA LYS A 440 23.09 13.08 -27.74
C LYS A 440 24.23 12.07 -27.79
N LYS A 441 23.98 10.86 -28.30
CA LYS A 441 25.02 9.88 -28.62
C LYS A 441 25.41 9.99 -30.09
#